data_c08e968f52bb06183069bd147aa0ff49
#
_entry.id   c08e968f52bb06183069bd147aa0ff49
#
_cell.length_a   1.000
_cell.length_b   1.000
_cell.length_c   1.000
_cell.angle_alpha   90.00
_cell.angle_beta   90.00
_cell.angle_gamma   90.00
#
_symmetry.space_group_name_H-M   'P 1'
#
loop_
_entity.id
_entity.type
_entity.pdbx_description
1 polymer ?
#
loop_
_entity_poly.entity_id
_entity_poly.type
_entity_poly.pdbx_seq_one_letter_code
_entity_poly.pdbx_strand_id
1 'polypeptide(L)'
;LNRQIAAHWLGRLDADQEAYLDYASVCLGQLTHSAPEMTRLLDCLKQEDLSALLVAKLNRRYLKFARLAANEAIAGKLDMLVRLGITLEQAELLRKLSDEEIDRLAFGWGGPIVQFAAQAFRRGVALHAQAGKHHATAFVAARVAGTRGERA
;
A
#
# COMPACT_ATOMS: atom_id res chain seq x y z
N LEU A 1 -0.38 -6.70 -7.07
CA LEU A 1 -0.45 -6.17 -5.73
C LEU A 1 -1.90 -5.83 -5.35
N ASN A 2 -2.59 -4.94 -6.08
CA ASN A 2 -3.97 -4.50 -5.77
C ASN A 2 -4.96 -5.67 -5.66
N ARG A 3 -4.92 -6.65 -6.60
CA ARG A 3 -5.77 -7.85 -6.51
C ARG A 3 -5.53 -8.64 -5.23
N GLN A 4 -4.27 -8.77 -4.78
CA GLN A 4 -3.94 -9.49 -3.54
C GLN A 4 -4.44 -8.76 -2.30
N ILE A 5 -4.31 -7.41 -2.28
CA ILE A 5 -4.84 -6.58 -1.19
C ILE A 5 -6.36 -6.69 -1.16
N ALA A 6 -7.04 -6.48 -2.30
CA ALA A 6 -8.49 -6.54 -2.37
C ALA A 6 -9.04 -7.92 -2.00
N ALA A 7 -8.46 -9.01 -2.53
CA ALA A 7 -8.87 -10.37 -2.21
C ALA A 7 -8.70 -10.72 -0.73
N HIS A 8 -7.63 -10.23 -0.09
CA HIS A 8 -7.41 -10.44 1.34
C HIS A 8 -8.51 -9.81 2.20
N TRP A 9 -8.97 -8.60 1.83
CA TRP A 9 -9.93 -7.83 2.63
C TRP A 9 -11.41 -8.07 2.25
N LEU A 10 -11.69 -8.41 1.00
CA LEU A 10 -13.05 -8.56 0.46
C LEU A 10 -13.42 -10.03 0.21
N GLY A 11 -12.44 -10.94 0.17
CA GLY A 11 -12.64 -12.31 -0.25
C GLY A 11 -12.85 -12.42 -1.77
N ARG A 12 -14.03 -12.90 -2.20
CA ARG A 12 -14.33 -13.04 -3.63
C ARG A 12 -14.66 -11.69 -4.26
N LEU A 13 -14.02 -11.40 -5.38
CA LEU A 13 -14.26 -10.19 -6.19
C LEU A 13 -15.33 -10.47 -7.25
N ASP A 14 -16.17 -9.49 -7.54
CA ASP A 14 -17.07 -9.50 -8.69
C ASP A 14 -16.38 -8.99 -9.96
N ALA A 15 -17.07 -9.12 -11.11
CA ALA A 15 -16.50 -8.76 -12.41
C ALA A 15 -16.16 -7.27 -12.55
N ASP A 16 -16.95 -6.38 -11.96
CA ASP A 16 -16.71 -4.93 -12.00
C ASP A 16 -15.50 -4.55 -11.15
N GLN A 17 -15.36 -5.21 -9.99
CA GLN A 17 -14.20 -5.05 -9.10
C GLN A 17 -12.92 -5.55 -9.77
N GLU A 18 -12.95 -6.70 -10.44
CA GLU A 18 -11.81 -7.23 -11.19
C GLU A 18 -11.43 -6.31 -12.35
N ALA A 19 -12.41 -5.86 -13.13
CA ALA A 19 -12.17 -4.93 -14.23
C ALA A 19 -11.54 -3.63 -13.74
N TYR A 20 -12.05 -3.05 -12.64
CA TYR A 20 -11.45 -1.85 -12.05
C TYR A 20 -9.99 -2.08 -11.62
N LEU A 21 -9.68 -3.22 -10.99
CA LEU A 21 -8.33 -3.54 -10.53
C LEU A 21 -7.30 -3.67 -11.65
N ASP A 22 -7.73 -4.04 -12.87
CA ASP A 22 -6.86 -4.10 -14.04
C ASP A 22 -6.44 -2.72 -14.54
N TYR A 23 -7.25 -1.70 -14.31
CA TYR A 23 -6.97 -0.32 -14.70
C TYR A 23 -6.46 0.56 -13.56
N ALA A 24 -6.54 0.10 -12.31
CA ALA A 24 -6.12 0.89 -11.15
C ALA A 24 -4.61 1.20 -11.21
N SER A 25 -4.28 2.45 -11.48
CA SER A 25 -2.89 2.96 -11.54
C SER A 25 -2.30 3.32 -10.19
N VAL A 26 -3.09 3.21 -9.11
CA VAL A 26 -2.68 3.53 -7.73
C VAL A 26 -2.76 2.28 -6.86
N CYS A 27 -1.93 2.23 -5.82
CA CYS A 27 -2.02 1.18 -4.81
C CYS A 27 -3.26 1.43 -3.94
N LEU A 28 -4.07 0.39 -3.73
CA LEU A 28 -5.25 0.42 -2.86
C LEU A 28 -4.90 0.16 -1.38
N GLY A 29 -3.63 -0.07 -1.09
CA GLY A 29 -3.10 -0.20 0.26
C GLY A 29 -2.36 1.06 0.69
N GLN A 30 -2.29 1.27 1.99
CA GLN A 30 -1.43 2.26 2.63
C GLN A 30 -0.77 1.65 3.86
N LEU A 31 0.41 2.13 4.26
CA LEU A 31 1.05 1.69 5.48
C LEU A 31 0.20 2.06 6.70
N THR A 32 0.03 1.10 7.61
CA THR A 32 -0.77 1.28 8.83
C THR A 32 -0.01 2.02 9.93
N HIS A 33 1.32 2.02 9.86
CA HIS A 33 2.18 2.53 10.94
C HIS A 33 3.09 3.65 10.44
N SER A 34 3.38 4.59 11.33
CA SER A 34 4.35 5.66 11.11
C SER A 34 5.78 5.10 11.06
N ALA A 35 6.72 5.87 10.49
CA ALA A 35 8.13 5.49 10.44
C ALA A 35 8.73 5.21 11.84
N PRO A 36 8.45 6.01 12.89
CA PRO A 36 8.93 5.71 14.25
C PRO A 36 8.37 4.41 14.82
N GLU A 37 7.11 4.06 14.53
CA GLU A 37 6.51 2.80 14.95
C GLU A 37 7.15 1.60 14.23
N MET A 38 7.40 1.74 12.92
CA MET A 38 8.09 0.72 12.14
C MET A 38 9.51 0.48 12.66
N THR A 39 10.24 1.54 13.02
CA THR A 39 11.59 1.42 13.60
C THR A 39 11.55 0.68 14.94
N ARG A 40 10.64 1.05 15.85
CA ARG A 40 10.48 0.34 17.14
C ARG A 40 10.14 -1.13 16.97
N LEU A 41 9.29 -1.44 15.99
CA LEU A 41 8.93 -2.83 15.72
C LEU A 41 10.09 -3.64 15.18
N LEU A 42 10.95 -3.07 14.32
CA LEU A 42 12.16 -3.73 13.87
C LEU A 42 13.07 -4.18 15.02
N ASP A 43 13.19 -3.36 16.06
CA ASP A 43 14.00 -3.67 17.23
C ASP A 43 13.38 -4.80 18.09
N CYS A 44 12.05 -4.94 18.06
CA CYS A 44 11.30 -5.90 18.85
C CYS A 44 11.05 -7.25 18.15
N LEU A 45 11.05 -7.28 16.80
CA LEU A 45 10.70 -8.48 16.04
C LEU A 45 11.79 -9.55 16.10
N LYS A 46 11.41 -10.71 16.64
CA LYS A 46 12.24 -11.93 16.59
C LYS A 46 11.89 -12.73 15.33
N GLN A 47 12.89 -13.39 14.77
CA GLN A 47 12.87 -14.02 13.44
C GLN A 47 11.94 -15.26 13.31
N GLU A 48 11.24 -15.70 14.34
CA GLU A 48 10.71 -17.06 14.44
C GLU A 48 9.22 -17.26 14.21
N ASP A 49 8.44 -16.22 13.87
CA ASP A 49 6.98 -16.39 13.70
C ASP A 49 6.56 -16.48 12.22
N LEU A 50 6.54 -17.72 11.72
CA LEU A 50 6.22 -18.04 10.31
C LEU A 50 4.73 -18.30 10.03
N SER A 51 3.83 -18.05 10.98
CA SER A 51 2.44 -18.54 10.92
C SER A 51 1.53 -17.88 9.87
N ALA A 52 1.94 -16.79 9.20
CA ALA A 52 1.11 -16.07 8.24
C ALA A 52 1.78 -15.88 6.86
N LEU A 53 2.23 -16.98 6.25
CA LEU A 53 3.02 -16.95 5.01
C LEU A 53 2.42 -16.12 3.86
N LEU A 54 1.09 -16.15 3.68
CA LEU A 54 0.43 -15.38 2.62
C LEU A 54 0.45 -13.88 2.90
N VAL A 55 0.17 -13.49 4.16
CA VAL A 55 0.22 -12.10 4.61
C VAL A 55 1.67 -11.59 4.55
N ALA A 56 2.63 -12.40 5.00
CA ALA A 56 4.04 -12.07 4.93
C ALA A 56 4.52 -11.83 3.48
N LYS A 57 4.09 -12.67 2.52
CA LYS A 57 4.38 -12.48 1.09
C LYS A 57 3.78 -11.17 0.55
N LEU A 58 2.56 -10.81 0.95
CA LEU A 58 1.92 -9.55 0.60
C LEU A 58 2.71 -8.37 1.18
N ASN A 59 3.03 -8.42 2.47
CA ASN A 59 3.82 -7.42 3.17
C ASN A 59 5.18 -7.20 2.47
N ARG A 60 5.92 -8.29 2.22
CA ARG A 60 7.22 -8.25 1.54
C ARG A 60 7.12 -7.60 0.17
N ARG A 61 6.12 -7.98 -0.62
CA ARG A 61 5.91 -7.42 -1.95
C ARG A 61 5.63 -5.92 -1.88
N TYR A 62 4.76 -5.50 -0.97
CA TYR A 62 4.45 -4.08 -0.79
C TYR A 62 5.69 -3.29 -0.35
N LEU A 63 6.41 -3.75 0.67
CA LEU A 63 7.61 -3.06 1.18
C LEU A 63 8.71 -2.93 0.12
N LYS A 64 8.91 -3.93 -0.73
CA LYS A 64 9.87 -3.84 -1.85
C LYS A 64 9.44 -2.80 -2.88
N PHE A 65 8.15 -2.72 -3.24
CA PHE A 65 7.64 -1.67 -4.11
C PHE A 65 7.75 -0.29 -3.46
N ALA A 66 7.44 -0.20 -2.17
CA ALA A 66 7.55 1.03 -1.40
C ALA A 66 8.99 1.56 -1.35
N ARG A 67 9.97 0.67 -1.14
CA ARG A 67 11.41 1.03 -1.18
C ARG A 67 11.85 1.47 -2.58
N LEU A 68 11.39 0.80 -3.62
CA LEU A 68 11.67 1.23 -5.00
C LEU A 68 11.12 2.64 -5.26
N ALA A 69 9.87 2.91 -4.89
CA ALA A 69 9.27 4.23 -5.01
C ALA A 69 10.02 5.30 -4.19
N ALA A 70 10.49 4.94 -3.00
CA ALA A 70 11.28 5.81 -2.15
C ALA A 70 12.63 6.18 -2.81
N ASN A 71 13.28 5.25 -3.50
CA ASN A 71 14.50 5.52 -4.26
C ASN A 71 14.23 6.43 -5.47
N GLU A 72 13.13 6.22 -6.21
CA GLU A 72 12.74 7.05 -7.34
C GLU A 72 12.36 8.48 -6.90
N ALA A 73 11.84 8.65 -5.69
CA ALA A 73 11.48 9.96 -5.13
C ALA A 73 12.68 10.89 -4.98
N ILE A 74 13.90 10.37 -4.77
CA ILE A 74 15.14 11.16 -4.76
C ILE A 74 15.39 11.80 -6.13
N ALA A 75 15.04 11.11 -7.19
CA ALA A 75 15.12 11.62 -8.57
C ALA A 75 13.99 12.60 -8.92
N GLY A 76 13.21 13.07 -7.92
CA GLY A 76 12.11 14.02 -8.09
C GLY A 76 10.77 13.37 -8.48
N LYS A 77 10.67 12.05 -8.53
CA LYS A 77 9.44 11.34 -8.90
C LYS A 77 8.54 11.07 -7.68
N LEU A 78 8.06 12.13 -7.04
CA LEU A 78 7.22 12.04 -5.84
C LEU A 78 5.83 11.42 -6.08
N ASP A 79 5.36 11.39 -7.32
CA ASP A 79 4.08 10.78 -7.70
C ASP A 79 3.98 9.29 -7.31
N MET A 80 5.09 8.57 -7.32
CA MET A 80 5.15 7.17 -6.91
C MET A 80 4.83 6.98 -5.42
N LEU A 81 5.29 7.90 -4.55
CA LEU A 81 4.96 7.86 -3.12
C LEU A 81 3.46 8.08 -2.89
N VAL A 82 2.88 9.07 -3.59
CA VAL A 82 1.44 9.35 -3.53
C VAL A 82 0.62 8.14 -4.00
N ARG A 83 1.01 7.51 -5.10
CA ARG A 83 0.33 6.32 -5.64
C ARG A 83 0.36 5.13 -4.68
N LEU A 84 1.44 4.98 -3.92
CA LEU A 84 1.57 3.92 -2.91
C LEU A 84 1.01 4.32 -1.54
N GLY A 85 0.67 5.60 -1.33
CA GLY A 85 0.19 6.09 -0.05
C GLY A 85 1.26 6.11 1.03
N ILE A 86 2.51 6.47 0.67
CA ILE A 86 3.67 6.50 1.54
C ILE A 86 4.03 7.96 1.84
N THR A 87 4.32 8.27 3.10
CA THR A 87 4.84 9.59 3.49
C THR A 87 6.33 9.71 3.17
N LEU A 88 6.85 10.94 3.13
CA LEU A 88 8.28 11.17 2.94
C LEU A 88 9.11 10.55 4.06
N GLU A 89 8.65 10.62 5.31
CA GLU A 89 9.31 10.03 6.47
C GLU A 89 9.39 8.50 6.36
N GLN A 90 8.29 7.85 5.94
CA GLN A 90 8.27 6.42 5.66
C GLN A 90 9.22 6.06 4.51
N ALA A 91 9.27 6.88 3.46
CA ALA A 91 10.17 6.68 2.33
C ALA A 91 11.65 6.77 2.76
N GLU A 92 12.01 7.74 3.60
CA GLU A 92 13.37 7.88 4.13
C GLU A 92 13.78 6.67 4.97
N LEU A 93 12.87 6.13 5.80
CA LEU A 93 13.11 4.90 6.54
C LEU A 93 13.31 3.72 5.59
N LEU A 94 12.35 3.48 4.69
CA LEU A 94 12.36 2.33 3.78
C LEU A 94 13.64 2.26 2.92
N ARG A 95 14.18 3.41 2.51
CA ARG A 95 15.44 3.48 1.78
C ARG A 95 16.65 2.94 2.56
N LYS A 96 16.66 3.18 3.86
CA LYS A 96 17.77 2.78 4.74
C LYS A 96 17.73 1.31 5.09
N LEU A 97 16.57 0.66 4.95
CA LEU A 97 16.40 -0.75 5.31
C LEU A 97 17.15 -1.66 4.34
N SER A 98 17.86 -2.62 4.87
CA SER A 98 18.41 -3.76 4.14
C SER A 98 17.30 -4.72 3.66
N ASP A 99 17.62 -5.64 2.76
CA ASP A 99 16.68 -6.68 2.34
C ASP A 99 16.27 -7.58 3.50
N GLU A 100 17.19 -7.86 4.41
CA GLU A 100 16.94 -8.66 5.60
C GLU A 100 15.98 -7.96 6.57
N GLU A 101 16.12 -6.64 6.77
CA GLU A 101 15.21 -5.85 7.60
C GLU A 101 13.80 -5.76 6.99
N ILE A 102 13.71 -5.62 5.66
CA ILE A 102 12.44 -5.70 4.95
C ILE A 102 11.79 -7.08 5.13
N ASP A 103 12.56 -8.14 5.03
CA ASP A 103 12.05 -9.49 5.24
C ASP A 103 11.63 -9.70 6.72
N ARG A 104 12.41 -9.23 7.69
CA ARG A 104 12.02 -9.25 9.11
C ARG A 104 10.69 -8.51 9.35
N LEU A 105 10.53 -7.29 8.82
CA LEU A 105 9.27 -6.56 8.90
C LEU A 105 8.12 -7.33 8.25
N ALA A 106 8.34 -7.89 7.07
CA ALA A 106 7.30 -8.57 6.32
C ALA A 106 6.80 -9.83 7.03
N PHE A 107 7.70 -10.61 7.62
CA PHE A 107 7.40 -11.90 8.25
C PHE A 107 7.05 -11.79 9.74
N GLY A 108 7.66 -10.84 10.46
CA GLY A 108 7.49 -10.67 11.90
C GLY A 108 6.32 -9.79 12.31
N TRP A 109 5.61 -9.16 11.36
CA TRP A 109 4.55 -8.20 11.68
C TRP A 109 3.27 -8.81 12.26
N GLY A 110 3.05 -10.11 12.13
CA GLY A 110 1.88 -10.82 12.66
C GLY A 110 0.54 -10.52 11.97
N GLY A 111 0.50 -9.59 11.00
CA GLY A 111 -0.70 -9.19 10.26
C GLY A 111 -0.36 -8.41 8.98
N PRO A 112 -1.37 -7.89 8.24
CA PRO A 112 -1.12 -7.05 7.08
C PRO A 112 -0.54 -5.71 7.50
N ILE A 113 0.65 -5.37 6.97
CA ILE A 113 1.29 -4.05 7.16
C ILE A 113 0.59 -2.96 6.34
N VAL A 114 -0.27 -3.37 5.42
CA VAL A 114 -0.99 -2.51 4.48
C VAL A 114 -2.46 -2.49 4.86
N GLN A 115 -3.00 -1.31 5.09
CA GLN A 115 -4.45 -1.15 5.27
C GLN A 115 -5.12 -1.00 3.91
N PHE A 116 -6.23 -1.70 3.70
CA PHE A 116 -7.02 -1.58 2.48
C PHE A 116 -7.89 -0.31 2.49
N ALA A 117 -7.74 0.53 1.48
CA ALA A 117 -8.51 1.75 1.30
C ALA A 117 -9.93 1.44 0.76
N ALA A 118 -10.75 0.75 1.56
CA ALA A 118 -12.05 0.21 1.14
C ALA A 118 -13.02 1.28 0.59
N GLN A 119 -13.02 2.47 1.16
CA GLN A 119 -13.90 3.56 0.69
C GLN A 119 -13.46 4.09 -0.67
N ALA A 120 -12.15 4.29 -0.85
CA ALA A 120 -11.59 4.74 -2.11
C ALA A 120 -11.79 3.68 -3.21
N PHE A 121 -11.64 2.40 -2.87
CA PHE A 121 -11.92 1.29 -3.78
C PHE A 121 -13.38 1.28 -4.24
N ARG A 122 -14.35 1.33 -3.30
CA ARG A 122 -15.79 1.36 -3.64
C ARG A 122 -16.15 2.53 -4.55
N ARG A 123 -15.61 3.73 -4.27
CA ARG A 123 -15.80 4.91 -5.14
C ARG A 123 -15.18 4.71 -6.51
N GLY A 124 -13.97 4.10 -6.58
CA GLY A 124 -13.29 3.80 -7.83
C GLY A 124 -14.09 2.82 -8.70
N VAL A 125 -14.61 1.75 -8.13
CA VAL A 125 -15.47 0.77 -8.82
C VAL A 125 -16.73 1.46 -9.37
N ALA A 126 -17.43 2.25 -8.55
CA ALA A 126 -18.64 2.95 -8.99
C ALA A 126 -18.37 3.94 -10.13
N LEU A 127 -17.27 4.69 -10.07
CA LEU A 127 -16.89 5.62 -11.14
C LEU A 127 -16.45 4.89 -12.41
N HIS A 128 -15.77 3.76 -12.28
CA HIS A 128 -15.33 2.95 -13.42
C HIS A 128 -16.53 2.35 -14.15
N ALA A 129 -17.52 1.82 -13.43
CA ALA A 129 -18.77 1.30 -13.98
C ALA A 129 -19.60 2.36 -14.72
N GLN A 130 -19.58 3.63 -14.25
CA GLN A 130 -20.35 4.72 -14.85
C GLN A 130 -19.71 5.35 -16.10
N ALA A 131 -18.37 5.42 -16.16
CA ALA A 131 -17.67 6.28 -17.10
C ALA A 131 -16.57 5.61 -17.92
N GLY A 132 -16.36 4.31 -17.77
CA GLY A 132 -15.31 3.58 -18.50
C GLY A 132 -13.88 4.01 -18.13
N LYS A 133 -12.93 3.70 -19.00
CA LYS A 133 -11.47 3.72 -18.74
C LYS A 133 -10.84 5.07 -18.33
N HIS A 134 -11.56 6.18 -18.40
CA HIS A 134 -10.97 7.53 -18.28
C HIS A 134 -10.85 8.07 -16.84
N HIS A 135 -11.27 7.33 -15.80
CA HIS A 135 -11.34 7.84 -14.43
C HIS A 135 -10.23 7.42 -13.46
N ALA A 136 -9.19 6.74 -13.90
CA ALA A 136 -8.04 6.43 -13.04
C ALA A 136 -7.38 7.69 -12.43
N THR A 137 -7.40 8.80 -13.17
CA THR A 137 -6.86 10.11 -12.75
C THR A 137 -7.71 10.79 -11.66
N ALA A 138 -9.03 10.64 -11.71
CA ALA A 138 -9.94 11.22 -10.72
C ALA A 138 -9.79 10.54 -9.34
N PHE A 139 -9.42 9.27 -9.32
CA PHE A 139 -9.19 8.52 -8.08
C PHE A 139 -7.94 9.01 -7.32
N VAL A 140 -6.85 9.32 -8.03
CA VAL A 140 -5.63 9.90 -7.42
C VAL A 140 -5.96 11.24 -6.78
N ALA A 141 -6.71 12.10 -7.46
CA ALA A 141 -7.15 13.40 -6.95
C ALA A 141 -8.04 13.28 -5.70
N ALA A 142 -8.99 12.33 -5.69
CA ALA A 142 -9.87 12.07 -4.56
C ALA A 142 -9.10 11.54 -3.32
N ARG A 143 -8.05 10.75 -3.52
CA ARG A 143 -7.21 10.25 -2.43
C ARG A 143 -6.34 11.35 -1.82
N VAL A 144 -5.77 12.21 -2.64
CA VAL A 144 -4.98 13.39 -2.19
C VAL A 144 -5.85 14.38 -1.42
N ALA A 145 -7.10 14.57 -1.84
CA ALA A 145 -8.06 15.44 -1.12
C ALA A 145 -8.52 14.84 0.22
N GLY A 146 -8.70 13.50 0.29
CA GLY A 146 -9.11 12.81 1.52
C GLY A 146 -8.07 12.88 2.65
N THR A 147 -6.78 12.83 2.32
CA THR A 147 -5.70 12.95 3.32
C THR A 147 -5.52 14.36 3.89
N ARG A 148 -6.10 15.39 3.25
CA ARG A 148 -6.11 16.77 3.77
C ARG A 148 -7.28 17.04 4.73
N GLY A 149 -8.37 16.29 4.64
CA GLY A 149 -9.57 16.47 5.49
C GLY A 149 -9.49 15.85 6.88
N GLU A 150 -8.58 14.91 7.12
CA GLU A 150 -8.43 14.24 8.42
C GLU A 150 -7.44 14.95 9.38
N ARG A 151 -6.91 16.13 8.99
CA ARG A 151 -6.00 16.96 9.82
C ARG A 151 -6.61 18.29 10.26
N ALA A 152 -7.93 18.42 10.21
CA ALA A 152 -8.63 19.60 10.74
C ALA A 152 -9.39 19.24 12.03
#